data_0a0117532f7e1001b8f7a27dc519ace1
#
_entry.id   0a0117532f7e1001b8f7a27dc519ace1
#
_cell.length_a   1.000
_cell.length_b   1.000
_cell.length_c   1.000
_cell.angle_alpha   90.00
_cell.angle_beta   90.00
_cell.angle_gamma   90.00
#
_symmetry.space_group_name_H-M   'P 1'
#
loop_
_entity.id
_entity.type
_entity.pdbx_description
1 polymer ?
#
loop_
_entity_poly.entity_id
_entity_poly.type
_entity_poly.pdbx_seq_one_letter_code
_entity_poly.pdbx_strand_id
1 'polypeptide(L)'
;KVLMLRCVEYARRYNVPVHVRSSYSTKPGTMVAGSMEDIPVEEAILTGVAHDRSEAKITVVGLEDRPGYAAKVFRAVADAEINIDMVLQNISKVDTGKTDITFTLPRELGPLGVEKLTKLQQEIGFTEVLYDDHIGKVSLVGAGMKSHPGVTATFCEALSEAGINIELISTSEIRISVLCRDTELDDAVRALHAAFDLGGDEEAVVYAGTGR
;
A
#
# COMPACT_ATOMS: atom_id res chain seq x y z
N LYS A 1 -1.45 14.08 -11.02
CA LYS A 1 -1.11 12.78 -11.62
C LYS A 1 -1.08 12.92 -13.14
N VAL A 2 -0.07 12.33 -13.80
CA VAL A 2 0.07 12.40 -15.25
C VAL A 2 -0.91 11.48 -15.96
N LEU A 3 -1.09 10.26 -15.45
CA LEU A 3 -2.06 9.29 -15.95
C LEU A 3 -3.25 9.16 -15.00
N MET A 4 -4.45 9.08 -15.58
CA MET A 4 -5.66 8.71 -14.83
C MET A 4 -5.66 7.20 -14.58
N LEU A 5 -6.03 6.78 -13.37
CA LEU A 5 -6.11 5.37 -13.01
C LEU A 5 -6.94 4.56 -14.03
N ARG A 6 -8.10 5.09 -14.41
CA ARG A 6 -9.02 4.42 -15.32
C ARG A 6 -8.42 4.17 -16.71
N CYS A 7 -7.58 5.06 -17.25
CA CYS A 7 -6.94 4.80 -18.54
C CYS A 7 -5.87 3.72 -18.44
N VAL A 8 -5.17 3.63 -17.32
CA VAL A 8 -4.19 2.54 -17.06
C VAL A 8 -4.91 1.19 -16.91
N GLU A 9 -6.04 1.16 -16.21
CA GLU A 9 -6.88 -0.05 -16.07
C GLU A 9 -7.39 -0.56 -17.43
N TYR A 10 -7.87 0.34 -18.28
CA TYR A 10 -8.30 -0.02 -19.63
C TYR A 10 -7.14 -0.51 -20.50
N ALA A 11 -6.01 0.22 -20.49
CA ALA A 11 -4.82 -0.18 -21.24
C ALA A 11 -4.37 -1.59 -20.84
N ARG A 12 -4.31 -1.88 -19.53
CA ARG A 12 -3.98 -3.21 -19.01
C ARG A 12 -5.01 -4.27 -19.44
N ARG A 13 -6.30 -3.98 -19.31
CA ARG A 13 -7.38 -4.93 -19.68
C ARG A 13 -7.32 -5.37 -21.13
N TYR A 14 -6.90 -4.46 -22.02
CA TYR A 14 -6.82 -4.71 -23.47
C TYR A 14 -5.39 -4.94 -23.95
N ASN A 15 -4.43 -5.08 -23.05
CA ASN A 15 -3.00 -5.25 -23.33
C ASN A 15 -2.46 -4.19 -24.31
N VAL A 16 -2.81 -2.93 -24.08
CA VAL A 16 -2.37 -1.80 -24.90
C VAL A 16 -1.24 -1.07 -24.18
N PRO A 17 -0.02 -1.01 -24.76
CA PRO A 17 1.06 -0.21 -24.17
C PRO A 17 0.74 1.29 -24.22
N VAL A 18 1.04 2.01 -23.13
CA VAL A 18 0.84 3.45 -23.03
C VAL A 18 2.19 4.15 -23.03
N HIS A 19 2.43 5.01 -24.01
CA HIS A 19 3.66 5.80 -24.10
C HIS A 19 3.44 7.21 -23.55
N VAL A 20 4.06 7.51 -22.43
CA VAL A 20 3.95 8.82 -21.77
C VAL A 20 5.14 9.69 -22.17
N ARG A 21 4.86 10.83 -22.81
CA ARG A 21 5.88 11.76 -23.29
C ARG A 21 5.54 13.20 -22.94
N SER A 22 6.56 14.03 -22.76
CA SER A 22 6.39 15.48 -22.65
C SER A 22 6.15 16.10 -24.03
N SER A 23 5.18 17.00 -24.13
CA SER A 23 4.94 17.79 -25.36
C SER A 23 6.05 18.81 -25.64
N TYR A 24 6.92 19.08 -24.66
CA TYR A 24 7.97 20.11 -24.72
C TYR A 24 9.39 19.53 -24.82
N SER A 25 9.52 18.22 -25.02
CA SER A 25 10.82 17.53 -24.99
C SER A 25 10.89 16.43 -26.05
N THR A 26 12.09 16.21 -26.59
CA THR A 26 12.38 15.10 -27.52
C THR A 26 12.83 13.83 -26.80
N LYS A 27 12.88 13.83 -25.46
CA LYS A 27 13.25 12.66 -24.66
C LYS A 27 12.31 11.49 -24.95
N PRO A 28 12.80 10.23 -24.88
CA PRO A 28 12.01 9.04 -25.21
C PRO A 28 10.73 8.90 -24.35
N GLY A 29 10.73 9.40 -23.12
CA GLY A 29 9.58 9.28 -22.22
C GLY A 29 9.52 7.93 -21.53
N THR A 30 8.33 7.56 -21.02
CA THR A 30 8.10 6.33 -20.24
C THR A 30 7.09 5.44 -20.94
N MET A 31 7.44 4.17 -21.14
CA MET A 31 6.49 3.14 -21.59
C MET A 31 5.82 2.47 -20.40
N VAL A 32 4.50 2.31 -20.45
CA VAL A 32 3.70 1.56 -19.49
C VAL A 32 3.07 0.37 -20.23
N ALA A 33 3.49 -0.84 -19.89
CA ALA A 33 3.05 -2.06 -20.55
C ALA A 33 2.52 -3.10 -19.53
N GLY A 34 1.69 -4.03 -20.01
CA GLY A 34 0.96 -4.99 -19.16
C GLY A 34 1.62 -6.34 -18.96
N SER A 35 2.61 -6.72 -19.74
CA SER A 35 3.23 -8.05 -19.69
C SER A 35 4.71 -8.00 -19.36
N MET A 36 5.15 -9.03 -18.64
CA MET A 36 6.55 -9.26 -18.23
C MET A 36 7.17 -10.42 -19.03
N GLU A 37 6.67 -10.72 -20.24
CA GLU A 37 7.06 -11.90 -20.99
C GLU A 37 8.52 -11.92 -21.46
N ASP A 38 9.23 -10.78 -21.39
CA ASP A 38 10.62 -10.64 -21.84
C ASP A 38 11.65 -10.50 -20.71
N ILE A 39 11.27 -10.76 -19.46
CA ILE A 39 12.20 -10.58 -18.32
C ILE A 39 12.71 -11.95 -17.84
N PRO A 40 14.04 -12.18 -17.77
CA PRO A 40 14.59 -13.40 -17.21
C PRO A 40 14.15 -13.56 -15.74
N VAL A 41 13.52 -14.68 -15.42
CA VAL A 41 12.85 -14.93 -14.12
C VAL A 41 13.85 -15.28 -13.00
N GLU A 42 15.15 -15.20 -13.24
CA GLU A 42 16.19 -15.68 -12.33
C GLU A 42 16.59 -14.69 -11.23
N GLU A 43 16.20 -13.40 -11.34
CA GLU A 43 16.49 -12.39 -10.31
C GLU A 43 15.21 -11.63 -9.93
N ALA A 44 15.12 -11.22 -8.65
CA ALA A 44 14.05 -10.33 -8.20
C ALA A 44 14.21 -8.98 -8.89
N ILE A 45 13.31 -8.68 -9.83
CA ILE A 45 13.36 -7.41 -10.54
C ILE A 45 12.66 -6.37 -9.71
N LEU A 46 13.45 -5.62 -8.96
CA LEU A 46 12.98 -4.46 -8.23
C LEU A 46 12.95 -3.28 -9.18
N THR A 47 11.78 -2.71 -9.37
CA THR A 47 11.54 -1.69 -10.40
C THR A 47 11.47 -0.29 -9.85
N GLY A 48 11.25 -0.12 -8.55
CA GLY A 48 11.23 1.20 -7.96
C GLY A 48 10.59 1.27 -6.58
N VAL A 49 10.70 2.46 -5.99
CA VAL A 49 10.05 2.82 -4.73
C VAL A 49 8.94 3.82 -5.04
N ALA A 50 7.72 3.50 -4.63
CA ALA A 50 6.56 4.39 -4.72
C ALA A 50 6.17 4.87 -3.31
N HIS A 51 5.56 6.06 -3.22
CA HIS A 51 5.06 6.57 -1.95
C HIS A 51 3.71 7.26 -2.10
N ASP A 52 2.94 7.31 -1.01
CA ASP A 52 1.65 7.98 -0.94
C ASP A 52 1.46 8.65 0.43
N ARG A 53 0.99 9.91 0.43
CA ARG A 53 0.64 10.71 1.62
C ARG A 53 -0.86 10.98 1.72
N SER A 54 -1.64 10.45 0.81
CA SER A 54 -3.08 10.75 0.72
C SER A 54 -3.95 9.79 1.52
N GLU A 55 -3.35 8.90 2.30
CA GLU A 55 -4.07 7.93 3.12
C GLU A 55 -4.10 8.31 4.59
N ALA A 56 -5.09 7.77 5.28
CA ALA A 56 -5.19 7.73 6.73
C ALA A 56 -5.40 6.28 7.18
N LYS A 57 -5.16 6.03 8.45
CA LYS A 57 -5.30 4.72 9.09
C LYS A 57 -6.44 4.76 10.09
N ILE A 58 -7.33 3.76 10.03
CA ILE A 58 -8.34 3.50 11.05
C ILE A 58 -8.06 2.15 11.68
N THR A 59 -8.17 2.08 13.01
CA THR A 59 -8.15 0.82 13.76
C THR A 59 -9.44 0.69 14.56
N VAL A 60 -10.18 -0.39 14.32
CA VAL A 60 -11.32 -0.83 15.14
C VAL A 60 -10.76 -1.75 16.21
N VAL A 61 -10.79 -1.31 17.47
CA VAL A 61 -10.17 -2.01 18.61
C VAL A 61 -11.20 -2.83 19.35
N GLY A 62 -10.82 -4.05 19.70
CA GLY A 62 -11.61 -4.91 20.59
C GLY A 62 -12.90 -5.45 19.95
N LEU A 63 -12.89 -5.70 18.67
CA LEU A 63 -13.96 -6.36 17.94
C LEU A 63 -14.05 -7.84 18.37
N GLU A 64 -15.26 -8.38 18.53
CA GLU A 64 -15.41 -9.82 18.80
C GLU A 64 -14.87 -10.65 17.63
N ASP A 65 -14.01 -11.62 17.94
CA ASP A 65 -13.41 -12.53 16.94
C ASP A 65 -14.39 -13.67 16.62
N ARG A 66 -15.43 -13.31 15.87
CA ARG A 66 -16.49 -14.22 15.41
C ARG A 66 -16.80 -14.01 13.94
N PRO A 67 -17.23 -15.07 13.24
CA PRO A 67 -17.70 -14.94 11.86
C PRO A 67 -18.77 -13.84 11.71
N GLY A 68 -18.61 -12.98 10.70
CA GLY A 68 -19.55 -11.91 10.38
C GLY A 68 -19.21 -10.53 10.96
N TYR A 69 -18.41 -10.42 12.02
CA TYR A 69 -18.10 -9.12 12.62
C TYR A 69 -17.20 -8.25 11.71
N ALA A 70 -16.15 -8.82 11.14
CA ALA A 70 -15.35 -8.12 10.13
C ALA A 70 -16.19 -7.71 8.90
N ALA A 71 -17.13 -8.58 8.48
CA ALA A 71 -18.03 -8.26 7.37
C ALA A 71 -18.93 -7.06 7.68
N LYS A 72 -19.42 -6.88 8.92
CA LYS A 72 -20.19 -5.70 9.33
C LYS A 72 -19.37 -4.43 9.26
N VAL A 73 -18.10 -4.47 9.75
CA VAL A 73 -17.17 -3.33 9.67
C VAL A 73 -16.97 -2.90 8.23
N PHE A 74 -16.59 -3.82 7.34
CA PHE A 74 -16.33 -3.49 5.95
C PHE A 74 -17.59 -3.14 5.15
N ARG A 75 -18.76 -3.69 5.53
CA ARG A 75 -20.04 -3.28 4.93
C ARG A 75 -20.37 -1.84 5.26
N ALA A 76 -20.22 -1.40 6.52
CA ALA A 76 -20.45 -0.03 6.92
C ALA A 76 -19.54 0.98 6.17
N VAL A 77 -18.29 0.59 5.91
CA VAL A 77 -17.35 1.40 5.12
C VAL A 77 -17.75 1.42 3.63
N ALA A 78 -18.11 0.26 3.08
CA ALA A 78 -18.52 0.14 1.69
C ALA A 78 -19.85 0.88 1.37
N ASP A 79 -20.83 0.83 2.27
CA ASP A 79 -22.11 1.54 2.14
C ASP A 79 -21.94 3.07 2.21
N ALA A 80 -20.80 3.53 2.73
CA ALA A 80 -20.38 4.93 2.70
C ALA A 80 -19.55 5.29 1.45
N GLU A 81 -19.43 4.37 0.47
CA GLU A 81 -18.64 4.51 -0.76
C GLU A 81 -17.13 4.77 -0.49
N ILE A 82 -16.61 4.30 0.64
CA ILE A 82 -15.21 4.44 1.03
C ILE A 82 -14.43 3.22 0.53
N ASN A 83 -13.45 3.46 -0.33
CA ASN A 83 -12.47 2.45 -0.72
C ASN A 83 -11.41 2.30 0.37
N ILE A 84 -10.99 1.06 0.61
CA ILE A 84 -9.89 0.72 1.52
C ILE A 84 -8.75 0.08 0.73
N ASP A 85 -7.51 0.21 1.25
CA ASP A 85 -6.32 -0.42 0.61
C ASP A 85 -5.71 -1.49 1.51
N MET A 86 -4.83 -1.12 2.44
CA MET A 86 -4.20 -2.08 3.33
C MET A 86 -5.19 -2.53 4.41
N VAL A 87 -5.24 -3.83 4.67
CA VAL A 87 -6.08 -4.40 5.74
C VAL A 87 -5.23 -5.36 6.55
N LEU A 88 -5.25 -5.19 7.87
CA LEU A 88 -4.62 -6.09 8.83
C LEU A 88 -5.62 -6.43 9.94
N GLN A 89 -5.80 -7.71 10.21
CA GLN A 89 -6.50 -8.19 11.39
C GLN A 89 -5.50 -8.88 12.31
N ASN A 90 -5.41 -8.45 13.56
CA ASN A 90 -4.57 -9.08 14.54
C ASN A 90 -5.20 -10.41 15.01
N ILE A 91 -4.34 -11.35 15.42
CA ILE A 91 -4.83 -12.57 16.08
C ILE A 91 -5.40 -12.16 17.43
N SER A 92 -6.61 -12.63 17.70
CA SER A 92 -7.27 -12.47 18.99
C SER A 92 -6.37 -12.97 20.14
N LYS A 93 -6.23 -12.17 21.20
CA LYS A 93 -5.64 -12.69 22.45
C LYS A 93 -6.54 -13.79 22.97
N VAL A 94 -5.98 -14.97 23.19
CA VAL A 94 -6.69 -16.20 23.60
C VAL A 94 -7.61 -15.96 24.80
N ASP A 95 -7.23 -15.04 25.68
CA ASP A 95 -7.97 -14.74 26.91
C ASP A 95 -9.15 -13.77 26.73
N THR A 96 -9.22 -13.02 25.62
CA THR A 96 -10.26 -11.97 25.45
C THR A 96 -11.30 -12.30 24.39
N GLY A 97 -11.00 -13.17 23.44
CA GLY A 97 -11.86 -13.45 22.29
C GLY A 97 -12.09 -12.21 21.41
N LYS A 98 -11.21 -11.21 21.49
CA LYS A 98 -11.30 -9.95 20.76
C LYS A 98 -10.10 -9.73 19.85
N THR A 99 -10.34 -9.12 18.71
CA THR A 99 -9.35 -8.78 17.70
C THR A 99 -9.41 -7.29 17.35
N ASP A 100 -8.34 -6.78 16.75
CA ASP A 100 -8.31 -5.44 16.19
C ASP A 100 -8.23 -5.56 14.68
N ILE A 101 -8.95 -4.68 13.99
CA ILE A 101 -8.89 -4.56 12.53
C ILE A 101 -8.38 -3.16 12.18
N THR A 102 -7.24 -3.13 11.48
CA THR A 102 -6.65 -1.90 10.96
C THR A 102 -6.76 -1.87 9.45
N PHE A 103 -7.11 -0.73 8.87
CA PHE A 103 -7.12 -0.53 7.43
C PHE A 103 -6.81 0.91 7.07
N THR A 104 -6.38 1.12 5.81
CA THR A 104 -6.16 2.45 5.25
C THR A 104 -7.28 2.85 4.30
N LEU A 105 -7.51 4.15 4.22
CA LEU A 105 -8.51 4.78 3.36
C LEU A 105 -8.01 6.17 2.91
N PRO A 106 -8.62 6.79 1.88
CA PRO A 106 -8.28 8.17 1.53
C PRO A 106 -8.46 9.10 2.73
N ARG A 107 -7.43 9.91 3.03
CA ARG A 107 -7.40 10.84 4.18
C ARG A 107 -8.64 11.73 4.22
N GLU A 108 -9.11 12.22 3.07
CA GLU A 108 -10.29 13.07 2.95
C GLU A 108 -11.59 12.38 3.39
N LEU A 109 -11.65 11.05 3.34
CA LEU A 109 -12.79 10.23 3.76
C LEU A 109 -12.66 9.72 5.19
N GLY A 110 -11.52 9.96 5.85
CA GLY A 110 -11.26 9.53 7.21
C GLY A 110 -12.33 9.93 8.23
N PRO A 111 -12.71 11.22 8.31
CA PRO A 111 -13.76 11.67 9.24
C PRO A 111 -15.11 10.97 9.00
N LEU A 112 -15.49 10.73 7.74
CA LEU A 112 -16.71 9.98 7.39
C LEU A 112 -16.60 8.52 7.85
N GLY A 113 -15.45 7.89 7.63
CA GLY A 113 -15.19 6.53 8.09
C GLY A 113 -15.34 6.39 9.60
N VAL A 114 -14.74 7.30 10.36
CA VAL A 114 -14.88 7.36 11.83
C VAL A 114 -16.34 7.52 12.25
N GLU A 115 -17.09 8.43 11.62
CA GLU A 115 -18.53 8.62 11.93
C GLU A 115 -19.33 7.34 11.74
N LYS A 116 -19.14 6.64 10.61
CA LYS A 116 -19.87 5.40 10.31
C LYS A 116 -19.52 4.28 11.29
N LEU A 117 -18.24 4.13 11.61
CA LEU A 117 -17.79 3.12 12.56
C LEU A 117 -18.21 3.43 13.99
N THR A 118 -18.23 4.68 14.41
CA THR A 118 -18.75 5.07 15.74
C THR A 118 -20.23 4.72 15.90
N LYS A 119 -21.02 4.86 14.83
CA LYS A 119 -22.43 4.41 14.84
C LYS A 119 -22.53 2.89 14.95
N LEU A 120 -21.71 2.17 14.19
CA LEU A 120 -21.65 0.71 14.22
C LEU A 120 -21.20 0.18 15.60
N GLN A 121 -20.34 0.90 16.31
CA GLN A 121 -19.91 0.56 17.66
C GLN A 121 -21.06 0.33 18.62
N GLN A 122 -22.11 1.14 18.52
CA GLN A 122 -23.31 1.01 19.36
C GLN A 122 -24.09 -0.27 19.07
N GLU A 123 -23.97 -0.80 17.85
CA GLU A 123 -24.66 -2.01 17.41
C GLU A 123 -23.90 -3.30 17.78
N ILE A 124 -22.56 -3.31 17.55
CA ILE A 124 -21.77 -4.55 17.65
C ILE A 124 -20.76 -4.56 18.80
N GLY A 125 -20.62 -3.46 19.53
CA GLY A 125 -19.99 -3.45 20.85
C GLY A 125 -18.46 -3.59 20.87
N PHE A 126 -17.72 -3.13 19.85
CA PHE A 126 -16.26 -3.05 19.94
C PHE A 126 -15.82 -1.88 20.85
N THR A 127 -14.56 -1.85 21.25
CA THR A 127 -14.08 -0.94 22.29
C THR A 127 -13.97 0.51 21.82
N GLU A 128 -13.27 0.76 20.71
CA GLU A 128 -13.05 2.13 20.19
C GLU A 128 -12.65 2.13 18.71
N VAL A 129 -12.70 3.32 18.12
CA VAL A 129 -12.16 3.63 16.78
C VAL A 129 -10.97 4.56 16.96
N LEU A 130 -9.79 4.13 16.55
CA LEU A 130 -8.60 4.98 16.48
C LEU A 130 -8.44 5.49 15.05
N TYR A 131 -8.13 6.78 14.91
CA TYR A 131 -7.89 7.44 13.63
C TYR A 131 -6.53 8.12 13.62
N ASP A 132 -5.77 7.95 12.54
CA ASP A 132 -4.47 8.58 12.36
C ASP A 132 -4.31 9.00 10.90
N ASP A 133 -4.15 10.28 10.64
CA ASP A 133 -3.92 10.88 9.32
C ASP A 133 -2.49 11.39 9.13
N HIS A 134 -1.61 11.19 10.11
CA HIS A 134 -0.18 11.51 10.04
C HIS A 134 0.67 10.31 9.60
N ILE A 135 0.18 9.58 8.62
CA ILE A 135 0.87 8.42 8.05
C ILE A 135 1.29 8.68 6.61
N GLY A 136 2.38 8.02 6.22
CA GLY A 136 2.82 7.90 4.85
C GLY A 136 2.98 6.42 4.48
N LYS A 137 2.65 6.08 3.25
CA LYS A 137 2.87 4.74 2.71
C LYS A 137 4.07 4.76 1.77
N VAL A 138 5.08 3.92 2.04
CA VAL A 138 6.17 3.64 1.11
C VAL A 138 6.07 2.19 0.64
N SER A 139 6.33 1.98 -0.64
CA SER A 139 6.19 0.68 -1.29
C SER A 139 7.40 0.38 -2.16
N LEU A 140 8.04 -0.75 -1.94
CA LEU A 140 8.95 -1.34 -2.90
C LEU A 140 8.14 -2.13 -3.91
N VAL A 141 8.35 -1.85 -5.19
CA VAL A 141 7.62 -2.47 -6.31
C VAL A 141 8.58 -3.29 -7.14
N GLY A 142 8.16 -4.48 -7.55
CA GLY A 142 8.97 -5.38 -8.37
C GLY A 142 8.26 -6.69 -8.65
N ALA A 143 8.98 -7.63 -9.23
CA ALA A 143 8.50 -8.98 -9.49
C ALA A 143 9.37 -10.01 -8.76
N GLY A 144 8.80 -11.17 -8.44
CA GLY A 144 9.55 -12.27 -7.83
C GLY A 144 9.89 -12.07 -6.35
N MET A 145 9.30 -11.10 -5.65
CA MET A 145 9.60 -10.82 -4.23
C MET A 145 9.35 -12.00 -3.31
N LYS A 146 8.36 -12.84 -3.59
CA LYS A 146 8.09 -14.07 -2.83
C LYS A 146 9.15 -15.15 -3.06
N SER A 147 9.78 -15.15 -4.22
CA SER A 147 10.76 -16.17 -4.61
C SER A 147 12.17 -15.85 -4.14
N HIS A 148 12.40 -14.64 -3.65
CA HIS A 148 13.73 -14.19 -3.22
C HIS A 148 13.73 -13.93 -1.71
N PRO A 149 14.19 -14.93 -0.92
CA PRO A 149 14.36 -14.73 0.51
C PRO A 149 15.37 -13.59 0.75
N GLY A 150 15.06 -12.71 1.70
CA GLY A 150 15.93 -11.59 2.06
C GLY A 150 15.38 -10.22 1.62
N VAL A 151 14.58 -10.08 0.56
CA VAL A 151 14.04 -8.77 0.13
C VAL A 151 13.31 -8.07 1.28
N THR A 152 12.44 -8.78 2.00
CA THR A 152 11.73 -8.21 3.15
C THR A 152 12.69 -7.86 4.30
N ALA A 153 13.73 -8.65 4.53
CA ALA A 153 14.72 -8.38 5.56
C ALA A 153 15.49 -7.10 5.23
N THR A 154 16.07 -7.01 4.04
CA THR A 154 16.79 -5.81 3.57
C THR A 154 15.91 -4.58 3.60
N PHE A 155 14.62 -4.71 3.25
CA PHE A 155 13.65 -3.62 3.32
C PHE A 155 13.48 -3.11 4.76
N CYS A 156 13.30 -4.01 5.72
CA CYS A 156 13.15 -3.64 7.13
C CYS A 156 14.45 -3.10 7.73
N GLU A 157 15.59 -3.69 7.37
CA GLU A 157 16.93 -3.25 7.81
C GLU A 157 17.20 -1.81 7.34
N ALA A 158 16.95 -1.50 6.07
CA ALA A 158 17.15 -0.15 5.53
C ALA A 158 16.32 0.91 6.26
N LEU A 159 15.05 0.61 6.59
CA LEU A 159 14.22 1.53 7.37
C LEU A 159 14.72 1.65 8.82
N SER A 160 15.14 0.55 9.43
CA SER A 160 15.70 0.54 10.78
C SER A 160 16.97 1.37 10.89
N GLU A 161 17.91 1.22 9.93
CA GLU A 161 19.13 2.01 9.87
C GLU A 161 18.87 3.50 9.66
N ALA A 162 17.80 3.84 8.95
CA ALA A 162 17.33 5.22 8.81
C ALA A 162 16.56 5.75 10.04
N GLY A 163 16.39 4.92 11.09
CA GLY A 163 15.65 5.29 12.31
C GLY A 163 14.13 5.39 12.12
N ILE A 164 13.59 4.77 11.07
CA ILE A 164 12.17 4.86 10.70
C ILE A 164 11.41 3.66 11.26
N ASN A 165 10.37 3.94 12.04
CA ASN A 165 9.51 2.90 12.61
C ASN A 165 8.45 2.44 11.61
N ILE A 166 8.23 1.12 11.56
CA ILE A 166 7.18 0.49 10.76
C ILE A 166 5.92 0.35 11.60
N GLU A 167 4.83 1.01 11.20
CA GLU A 167 3.54 0.91 11.90
C GLU A 167 2.65 -0.21 11.38
N LEU A 168 2.75 -0.51 10.09
CA LEU A 168 2.03 -1.59 9.45
C LEU A 168 2.82 -2.05 8.23
N ILE A 169 2.85 -3.36 7.98
CA ILE A 169 3.47 -3.96 6.80
C ILE A 169 2.47 -4.85 6.05
N SER A 170 2.49 -4.77 4.74
CA SER A 170 1.72 -5.64 3.86
C SER A 170 2.57 -6.06 2.68
N THR A 171 2.49 -7.33 2.30
CA THR A 171 3.27 -7.90 1.21
C THR A 171 2.38 -8.57 0.17
N SER A 172 2.78 -8.48 -1.09
CA SER A 172 2.18 -9.19 -2.22
C SER A 172 3.27 -9.79 -3.11
N GLU A 173 2.92 -10.39 -4.22
CA GLU A 173 3.89 -10.96 -5.17
C GLU A 173 4.78 -9.89 -5.83
N ILE A 174 4.26 -8.68 -5.95
CA ILE A 174 4.88 -7.58 -6.70
C ILE A 174 5.15 -6.34 -5.84
N ARG A 175 4.83 -6.37 -4.55
CA ARG A 175 4.93 -5.17 -3.71
C ARG A 175 5.10 -5.53 -2.23
N ILE A 176 6.00 -4.81 -1.57
CA ILE A 176 6.08 -4.70 -0.11
C ILE A 176 5.72 -3.25 0.24
N SER A 177 4.73 -3.05 1.08
CA SER A 177 4.30 -1.72 1.51
C SER A 177 4.34 -1.60 3.02
N VAL A 178 4.81 -0.47 3.51
CA VAL A 178 4.75 -0.12 4.94
C VAL A 178 4.11 1.24 5.14
N LEU A 179 3.53 1.41 6.32
CA LEU A 179 3.15 2.70 6.86
C LEU A 179 4.23 3.16 7.85
N CYS A 180 4.62 4.41 7.73
CA CYS A 180 5.47 5.13 8.67
C CYS A 180 4.88 6.53 8.92
N ARG A 181 5.52 7.35 9.74
CA ARG A 181 5.13 8.75 9.89
C ARG A 181 5.29 9.50 8.56
N ASP A 182 4.33 10.36 8.24
CA ASP A 182 4.34 11.15 7.00
C ASP A 182 5.55 12.10 6.91
N THR A 183 6.07 12.54 8.06
CA THR A 183 7.29 13.35 8.17
C THR A 183 8.57 12.59 7.81
N GLU A 184 8.57 11.25 7.93
CA GLU A 184 9.73 10.39 7.67
C GLU A 184 9.70 9.78 6.26
N LEU A 185 8.63 10.02 5.49
CA LEU A 185 8.38 9.33 4.24
C LEU A 185 9.44 9.56 3.16
N ASP A 186 9.99 10.79 3.06
CA ASP A 186 11.05 11.09 2.09
C ASP A 186 12.37 10.40 2.44
N ASP A 187 12.66 10.27 3.73
CA ASP A 187 13.84 9.53 4.21
C ASP A 187 13.66 8.03 3.98
N ALA A 188 12.46 7.50 4.20
CA ALA A 188 12.12 6.12 3.87
C ALA A 188 12.33 5.79 2.39
N VAL A 189 11.86 6.68 1.50
CA VAL A 189 12.07 6.52 0.05
C VAL A 189 13.54 6.49 -0.30
N ARG A 190 14.35 7.42 0.25
CA ARG A 190 15.79 7.49 -0.02
C ARG A 190 16.54 6.26 0.51
N ALA A 191 16.23 5.83 1.73
CA ALA A 191 16.84 4.66 2.33
C ALA A 191 16.59 3.39 1.50
N LEU A 192 15.34 3.16 1.12
CA LEU A 192 14.99 2.01 0.29
C LEU A 192 15.59 2.08 -1.11
N HIS A 193 15.58 3.25 -1.74
CA HIS A 193 16.17 3.44 -3.06
C HIS A 193 17.67 3.13 -3.06
N ALA A 194 18.39 3.54 -2.01
CA ALA A 194 19.81 3.23 -1.85
C ALA A 194 20.07 1.75 -1.53
N ALA A 195 19.27 1.17 -0.62
CA ALA A 195 19.46 -0.23 -0.18
C ALA A 195 19.23 -1.25 -1.32
N PHE A 196 18.40 -0.91 -2.29
CA PHE A 196 18.11 -1.77 -3.44
C PHE A 196 18.81 -1.31 -4.74
N ASP A 197 19.79 -0.43 -4.62
CA ASP A 197 20.61 0.07 -5.75
C ASP A 197 19.79 0.53 -6.97
N LEU A 198 18.70 1.25 -6.69
CA LEU A 198 17.80 1.75 -7.73
C LEU A 198 18.30 3.04 -8.39
N GLY A 199 19.47 3.54 -8.01
CA GLY A 199 20.09 4.78 -8.49
C GLY A 199 21.02 4.62 -9.72
N GLY A 200 20.97 3.49 -10.42
CA GLY A 200 21.82 3.23 -11.58
C GLY A 200 21.53 4.16 -12.77
N ASP A 201 22.47 4.22 -13.70
CA ASP A 201 22.36 5.02 -14.93
C ASP A 201 21.34 4.45 -15.95
N GLU A 202 20.76 3.29 -15.67
CA GLU A 202 19.76 2.65 -16.52
C GLU A 202 18.38 3.25 -16.31
N GLU A 203 17.62 3.36 -17.41
CA GLU A 203 16.26 3.91 -17.40
C GLU A 203 15.32 2.97 -16.62
N ALA A 204 14.72 3.49 -15.53
CA ALA A 204 13.82 2.71 -14.69
C ALA A 204 12.57 2.24 -15.48
N VAL A 205 12.38 0.93 -15.55
CA VAL A 205 11.16 0.33 -16.11
C VAL A 205 10.09 0.28 -15.02
N VAL A 206 9.08 1.11 -15.13
CA VAL A 206 7.97 1.15 -14.17
C VAL A 206 6.84 0.26 -14.66
N TYR A 207 6.61 -0.84 -13.96
CA TYR A 207 5.46 -1.70 -14.20
C TYR A 207 4.22 -1.15 -13.51
N ALA A 208 3.12 -1.01 -14.24
CA ALA A 208 1.82 -0.69 -13.67
C ALA A 208 1.29 -1.87 -12.84
N GLY A 209 1.85 -2.06 -11.66
CA GLY A 209 1.22 -2.87 -10.63
C GLY A 209 -0.12 -2.24 -10.27
N THR A 210 -1.14 -3.04 -10.04
CA THR A 210 -2.40 -2.57 -9.46
C THR A 210 -2.10 -2.00 -8.08
N GLY A 211 -1.86 -0.71 -8.03
CA GLY A 211 -1.84 0.02 -6.77
C GLY A 211 -3.26 0.22 -6.27
N ARG A 212 -3.99 -0.85 -6.09
CA ARG A 212 -5.19 -0.99 -5.26
C ARG A 212 -5.55 -2.46 -5.17
#